data_6ea9197d25e9f3d925f6913044bf9c6c
#
_entry.id   6ea9197d25e9f3d925f6913044bf9c6c
#
_cell.length_a   1.000
_cell.length_b   1.000
_cell.length_c   1.000
_cell.angle_alpha   90.00
_cell.angle_beta   90.00
_cell.angle_gamma   90.00
#
_symmetry.space_group_name_H-M   'P 1'
#
loop_
_entity.id
_entity.type
_entity.pdbx_description
1 polymer ?
#
loop_
_entity_poly.entity_id
_entity_poly.type
_entity_poly.pdbx_seq_one_letter_code
_entity_poly.pdbx_strand_id
1 'polypeptide(L)'
;AKYPSGGGDVLMGSIITRNDALARTIKLSHMRLGTGVGANDVETLLRSLPTLEMRYTSQDKSAREIASWCESQPVFAQVLHPALPKSPGHIHWQKLCVGEQYPKGRAAGIFSVVVDAQFSTTQVDAFCDALRIFKIGYSWAGPMSLVVPYQKQNIRTLPAPHLKLGTVVRFCIGFEDVADLQADIQQAIHATLV
;
A
#
# COMPACT_ATOMS: atom_id res chain seq x y z
N ALA A 1 1.18 13.10 -2.63
CA ALA A 1 0.96 13.56 -1.24
C ALA A 1 0.42 12.46 -0.31
N LYS A 2 0.54 11.17 -0.64
CA LYS A 2 -0.06 10.04 0.10
C LYS A 2 0.24 10.08 1.61
N TYR A 3 1.36 9.53 2.06
CA TYR A 3 1.75 9.57 3.48
C TYR A 3 1.98 10.98 4.03
N PRO A 4 2.57 11.94 3.26
CA PRO A 4 2.77 13.28 3.79
C PRO A 4 1.48 14.00 4.18
N SER A 5 0.41 13.97 3.38
CA SER A 5 -0.88 14.56 3.76
C SER A 5 -1.65 13.68 4.74
N GLY A 6 -1.65 12.37 4.54
CA GLY A 6 -2.27 11.38 5.40
C GLY A 6 -3.81 11.39 5.44
N GLY A 7 -4.46 12.36 4.83
CA GLY A 7 -5.91 12.47 4.78
C GLY A 7 -6.54 11.89 3.50
N GLY A 8 -5.72 11.70 2.46
CA GLY A 8 -6.23 11.34 1.12
C GLY A 8 -6.88 12.51 0.38
N ASP A 9 -6.68 13.71 0.85
CA ASP A 9 -7.37 14.97 0.50
C ASP A 9 -6.51 15.95 -0.31
N VAL A 10 -5.21 15.65 -0.50
CA VAL A 10 -4.28 16.48 -1.28
C VAL A 10 -3.73 15.73 -2.47
N LEU A 11 -3.81 16.34 -3.66
CA LEU A 11 -3.19 15.83 -4.89
C LEU A 11 -1.95 16.66 -5.22
N MET A 12 -0.78 16.20 -4.78
CA MET A 12 0.49 16.89 -4.92
C MET A 12 1.62 15.90 -5.10
N GLY A 13 2.69 16.29 -5.79
CA GLY A 13 3.97 15.58 -5.86
C GLY A 13 5.12 16.43 -5.32
N SER A 14 6.27 15.80 -5.11
CA SER A 14 7.51 16.48 -4.76
C SER A 14 8.68 15.90 -5.56
N ILE A 15 9.61 16.77 -5.93
CA ILE A 15 10.88 16.39 -6.55
C ILE A 15 12.00 16.89 -5.66
N ILE A 16 12.89 15.99 -5.26
CA ILE A 16 14.03 16.28 -4.39
C ILE A 16 15.31 15.89 -5.13
N THR A 17 16.29 16.78 -5.14
CA THR A 17 17.60 16.53 -5.73
C THR A 17 18.70 17.20 -4.89
N ARG A 18 19.90 16.62 -4.89
CA ARG A 18 21.11 17.20 -4.29
C ARG A 18 21.92 18.04 -5.29
N ASN A 19 21.51 18.08 -6.56
CA ASN A 19 22.21 18.82 -7.61
C ASN A 19 21.50 20.17 -7.84
N ASP A 20 22.16 21.27 -7.52
CA ASP A 20 21.61 22.63 -7.60
C ASP A 20 21.28 23.06 -9.04
N ALA A 21 22.07 22.66 -10.03
CA ALA A 21 21.81 22.97 -11.44
C ALA A 21 20.53 22.26 -11.91
N LEU A 22 20.37 20.98 -11.51
CA LEU A 22 19.14 20.21 -11.79
C LEU A 22 17.93 20.81 -11.05
N ALA A 23 18.07 21.16 -9.78
CA ALA A 23 17.04 21.82 -8.99
C ALA A 23 16.54 23.10 -9.68
N ARG A 24 17.48 23.93 -10.16
CA ARG A 24 17.18 25.16 -10.91
C ARG A 24 16.45 24.87 -12.23
N THR A 25 16.88 23.87 -12.98
CA THR A 25 16.25 23.46 -14.23
C THR A 25 14.81 22.99 -13.99
N ILE A 26 14.57 22.16 -12.99
CA ILE A 26 13.24 21.67 -12.59
C ILE A 26 12.37 22.86 -12.19
N LYS A 27 12.86 23.77 -11.35
CA LYS A 27 12.11 24.95 -10.90
C LYS A 27 11.71 25.85 -12.07
N LEU A 28 12.61 26.07 -13.03
CA LEU A 28 12.32 26.87 -14.23
C LEU A 28 11.28 26.17 -15.13
N SER A 29 11.38 24.86 -15.30
CA SER A 29 10.40 24.07 -16.06
C SER A 29 9.01 24.13 -15.42
N HIS A 30 8.95 23.95 -14.10
CA HIS A 30 7.72 24.08 -13.31
C HIS A 30 7.06 25.45 -13.48
N MET A 31 7.87 26.52 -13.38
CA MET A 31 7.40 27.89 -13.57
C MET A 31 6.88 28.13 -15.01
N ARG A 32 7.61 27.65 -16.02
CA ARG A 32 7.24 27.85 -17.45
C ARG A 32 5.97 27.08 -17.85
N LEU A 33 5.77 25.89 -17.24
CA LEU A 33 4.59 25.05 -17.48
C LEU A 33 3.36 25.53 -16.68
N GLY A 34 3.53 26.45 -15.74
CA GLY A 34 2.44 26.90 -14.88
C GLY A 34 1.88 25.81 -13.94
N THR A 35 2.67 24.79 -13.63
CA THR A 35 2.25 23.66 -12.76
C THR A 35 2.34 24.02 -11.28
N GLY A 36 1.85 25.17 -10.89
CA GLY A 36 1.83 25.63 -9.50
C GLY A 36 0.97 24.76 -8.60
N VAL A 37 1.24 24.82 -7.30
CA VAL A 37 0.46 24.11 -6.26
C VAL A 37 -0.38 25.13 -5.51
N GLY A 38 -1.64 24.78 -5.21
CA GLY A 38 -2.55 25.61 -4.44
C GLY A 38 -2.05 25.85 -3.01
N ALA A 39 -2.22 27.08 -2.51
CA ALA A 39 -1.80 27.43 -1.15
C ALA A 39 -2.50 26.58 -0.08
N ASN A 40 -3.79 26.25 -0.29
CA ASN A 40 -4.56 25.40 0.62
C ASN A 40 -4.00 23.97 0.70
N ASP A 41 -3.56 23.41 -0.45
CA ASP A 41 -2.94 22.08 -0.49
C ASP A 41 -1.60 22.07 0.27
N VAL A 42 -0.81 23.15 0.12
CA VAL A 42 0.45 23.33 0.85
C VAL A 42 0.19 23.46 2.36
N GLU A 43 -0.81 24.23 2.76
CA GLU A 43 -1.19 24.39 4.17
C GLU A 43 -1.61 23.05 4.78
N THR A 44 -2.49 22.31 4.11
CA THR A 44 -2.94 20.98 4.54
C THR A 44 -1.75 20.04 4.73
N LEU A 45 -0.82 20.03 3.76
CA LEU A 45 0.39 19.23 3.84
C LEU A 45 1.27 19.64 5.03
N LEU A 46 1.52 20.93 5.22
CA LEU A 46 2.35 21.44 6.31
C LEU A 46 1.78 21.10 7.70
N ARG A 47 0.47 21.13 7.86
CA ARG A 47 -0.22 20.71 9.09
C ARG A 47 -0.06 19.22 9.38
N SER A 48 0.01 18.38 8.33
CA SER A 48 0.08 16.93 8.46
C SER A 48 1.51 16.40 8.65
N LEU A 49 2.53 17.11 8.15
CA LEU A 49 3.93 16.66 8.20
C LEU A 49 4.43 16.32 9.62
N PRO A 50 4.14 17.10 10.68
CA PRO A 50 4.62 16.79 12.02
C PRO A 50 4.18 15.42 12.56
N THR A 51 3.06 14.89 12.08
CA THR A 51 2.53 13.57 12.50
C THR A 51 2.87 12.44 11.53
N LEU A 52 3.62 12.72 10.47
CA LEU A 52 3.94 11.74 9.41
C LEU A 52 4.54 10.46 9.98
N GLU A 53 5.54 10.58 10.84
CA GLU A 53 6.25 9.41 11.40
C GLU A 53 5.34 8.54 12.26
N MET A 54 4.49 9.16 13.09
CA MET A 54 3.52 8.43 13.94
C MET A 54 2.53 7.66 13.07
N ARG A 55 1.95 8.31 12.08
CA ARG A 55 0.98 7.72 11.16
C ARG A 55 1.59 6.58 10.35
N TYR A 56 2.75 6.83 9.77
CA TYR A 56 3.48 5.82 8.99
C TYR A 56 3.84 4.59 9.84
N THR A 57 4.34 4.80 11.06
CA THR A 57 4.72 3.72 11.98
C THR A 57 3.52 2.88 12.38
N SER A 58 2.37 3.52 12.67
CA SER A 58 1.13 2.81 12.99
C SER A 58 0.68 1.94 11.83
N GLN A 59 0.59 2.49 10.63
CA GLN A 59 0.17 1.75 9.44
C GLN A 59 1.15 0.63 9.06
N ASP A 60 2.46 0.86 9.16
CA ASP A 60 3.49 -0.18 8.91
C ASP A 60 3.35 -1.35 9.91
N LYS A 61 3.14 -1.06 11.19
CA LYS A 61 2.93 -2.08 12.21
C LYS A 61 1.69 -2.93 11.91
N SER A 62 0.55 -2.27 11.68
CA SER A 62 -0.72 -2.94 11.41
C SER A 62 -0.66 -3.77 10.11
N ALA A 63 -0.04 -3.22 9.05
CA ALA A 63 0.12 -3.92 7.78
C ALA A 63 0.99 -5.18 7.90
N ARG A 64 2.07 -5.13 8.68
CA ARG A 64 2.91 -6.33 8.94
C ARG A 64 2.15 -7.41 9.68
N GLU A 65 1.39 -7.02 10.69
CA GLU A 65 0.62 -7.95 11.51
C GLU A 65 -0.45 -8.65 10.67
N ILE A 66 -1.22 -7.88 9.89
CA ILE A 66 -2.25 -8.43 9.00
C ILE A 66 -1.63 -9.26 7.88
N ALA A 67 -0.54 -8.81 7.25
CA ALA A 67 0.14 -9.56 6.20
C ALA A 67 0.71 -10.89 6.74
N SER A 68 1.28 -10.90 7.94
CA SER A 68 1.76 -12.12 8.58
C SER A 68 0.60 -13.09 8.88
N TRP A 69 -0.53 -12.57 9.37
CA TRP A 69 -1.73 -13.38 9.57
C TRP A 69 -2.26 -13.95 8.25
N CYS A 70 -2.25 -13.17 7.18
CA CYS A 70 -2.64 -13.65 5.84
C CYS A 70 -1.79 -14.83 5.36
N GLU A 71 -0.50 -14.95 5.76
CA GLU A 71 0.34 -16.11 5.40
C GLU A 71 -0.20 -17.44 5.95
N SER A 72 -1.04 -17.40 6.99
CA SER A 72 -1.66 -18.60 7.58
C SER A 72 -3.01 -18.96 6.94
N GLN A 73 -3.54 -18.12 6.03
CA GLN A 73 -4.83 -18.35 5.41
C GLN A 73 -4.67 -19.20 4.14
N PRO A 74 -5.29 -20.40 4.05
CA PRO A 74 -5.09 -21.32 2.92
C PRO A 74 -5.54 -20.76 1.56
N VAL A 75 -6.48 -19.81 1.56
CA VAL A 75 -7.01 -19.16 0.36
C VAL A 75 -6.00 -18.23 -0.32
N PHE A 76 -4.94 -17.83 0.39
CA PHE A 76 -3.89 -16.97 -0.15
C PHE A 76 -2.66 -17.79 -0.54
N ALA A 77 -2.46 -18.01 -1.83
CA ALA A 77 -1.31 -18.75 -2.36
C ALA A 77 0.02 -18.03 -2.08
N GLN A 78 0.01 -16.70 -1.92
CA GLN A 78 1.19 -15.89 -1.66
C GLN A 78 0.82 -14.57 -0.97
N VAL A 79 1.70 -14.11 -0.07
CA VAL A 79 1.62 -12.77 0.52
C VAL A 79 2.84 -11.97 0.08
N LEU A 80 2.61 -10.75 -0.40
CA LEU A 80 3.60 -9.84 -0.95
C LEU A 80 3.76 -8.64 -0.03
N HIS A 81 4.57 -8.76 1.00
CA HIS A 81 4.93 -7.68 1.90
C HIS A 81 6.46 -7.70 2.10
N PRO A 82 7.19 -6.61 1.80
CA PRO A 82 8.66 -6.64 1.73
C PRO A 82 9.35 -7.04 3.03
N ALA A 83 8.71 -6.80 4.18
CA ALA A 83 9.26 -7.18 5.48
C ALA A 83 9.05 -8.67 5.84
N LEU A 84 8.27 -9.43 5.05
CA LEU A 84 8.09 -10.86 5.28
C LEU A 84 9.19 -11.66 4.55
N PRO A 85 9.88 -12.60 5.23
CA PRO A 85 11.01 -13.34 4.64
C PRO A 85 10.68 -14.12 3.37
N LYS A 86 9.43 -14.58 3.23
CA LYS A 86 8.97 -15.34 2.05
C LYS A 86 8.60 -14.44 0.87
N SER A 87 8.52 -13.12 1.07
CA SER A 87 8.16 -12.19 0.00
C SER A 87 9.31 -12.02 -0.99
N PRO A 88 9.04 -12.06 -2.31
CA PRO A 88 10.05 -11.79 -3.32
C PRO A 88 10.71 -10.42 -3.09
N GLY A 89 12.03 -10.37 -3.15
CA GLY A 89 12.78 -9.13 -2.95
C GLY A 89 13.01 -8.72 -1.49
N HIS A 90 12.60 -9.52 -0.50
CA HIS A 90 12.85 -9.25 0.94
C HIS A 90 14.30 -8.86 1.22
N ILE A 91 15.27 -9.56 0.65
CA ILE A 91 16.70 -9.27 0.84
C ILE A 91 17.11 -7.86 0.37
N HIS A 92 16.48 -7.35 -0.69
CA HIS A 92 16.75 -5.99 -1.19
C HIS A 92 16.14 -4.94 -0.25
N TRP A 93 14.90 -5.19 0.20
CA TRP A 93 14.26 -4.33 1.21
C TRP A 93 15.09 -4.31 2.50
N GLN A 94 15.57 -5.46 2.96
CA GLN A 94 16.38 -5.57 4.17
C GLN A 94 17.65 -4.73 4.07
N LYS A 95 18.36 -4.79 2.93
CA LYS A 95 19.57 -3.99 2.69
C LYS A 95 19.32 -2.48 2.63
N LEU A 96 18.13 -2.06 2.17
CA LEU A 96 17.83 -0.65 1.95
C LEU A 96 17.11 0.01 3.12
N CYS A 97 16.29 -0.75 3.85
CA CYS A 97 15.33 -0.20 4.82
C CYS A 97 15.62 -0.59 6.26
N VAL A 98 16.54 -1.55 6.50
CA VAL A 98 16.98 -1.94 7.85
C VAL A 98 18.32 -1.26 8.15
N GLY A 99 18.44 -0.63 9.31
CA GLY A 99 19.64 0.06 9.75
C GLY A 99 19.54 0.44 11.22
N GLU A 100 20.57 1.12 11.73
CA GLU A 100 20.65 1.51 13.15
C GLU A 100 19.43 2.30 13.62
N GLN A 101 18.97 3.27 12.81
CA GLN A 101 17.80 4.09 13.14
C GLN A 101 16.49 3.30 13.11
N TYR A 102 16.41 2.30 12.24
CA TYR A 102 15.22 1.46 12.06
C TYR A 102 15.63 -0.02 12.03
N PRO A 103 15.92 -0.64 13.18
CA PRO A 103 16.41 -2.03 13.23
C PRO A 103 15.44 -3.07 12.65
N LYS A 104 14.14 -2.76 12.67
CA LYS A 104 13.09 -3.60 12.05
C LYS A 104 12.76 -3.18 10.63
N GLY A 105 13.47 -2.19 10.07
CA GLY A 105 13.14 -1.57 8.80
C GLY A 105 11.78 -0.88 8.79
N ARG A 106 11.41 -0.32 7.65
CA ARG A 106 10.08 0.27 7.39
C ARG A 106 9.55 -0.19 6.04
N ALA A 107 8.27 -0.55 5.95
CA ALA A 107 7.67 -1.17 4.77
C ALA A 107 6.32 -0.56 4.37
N ALA A 108 5.89 0.48 5.08
CA ALA A 108 4.62 1.18 4.84
C ALA A 108 3.35 0.35 5.13
N GLY A 109 2.18 0.96 4.92
CA GLY A 109 0.86 0.39 5.20
C GLY A 109 0.22 -0.33 3.99
N ILE A 110 1.01 -0.83 3.06
CA ILE A 110 0.52 -1.47 1.84
C ILE A 110 1.12 -2.87 1.68
N PHE A 111 0.29 -3.84 1.34
CA PHE A 111 0.71 -5.17 0.92
C PHE A 111 -0.27 -5.76 -0.10
N SER A 112 0.09 -6.90 -0.69
CA SER A 112 -0.82 -7.62 -1.56
C SER A 112 -0.82 -9.10 -1.22
N VAL A 113 -1.94 -9.76 -1.49
CA VAL A 113 -2.05 -11.21 -1.49
C VAL A 113 -2.31 -11.71 -2.91
N VAL A 114 -1.93 -12.92 -3.20
CA VAL A 114 -2.39 -13.64 -4.39
C VAL A 114 -3.42 -14.64 -3.91
N VAL A 115 -4.68 -14.40 -4.21
CA VAL A 115 -5.76 -15.37 -3.98
C VAL A 115 -5.54 -16.56 -4.90
N ASP A 116 -5.64 -17.78 -4.36
CA ASP A 116 -5.31 -19.01 -5.08
C ASP A 116 -6.09 -19.14 -6.39
N ALA A 117 -5.47 -19.71 -7.41
CA ALA A 117 -6.03 -19.86 -8.76
C ALA A 117 -7.25 -20.78 -8.83
N GLN A 118 -7.54 -21.55 -7.79
CA GLN A 118 -8.78 -22.33 -7.70
C GLN A 118 -10.04 -21.45 -7.63
N PHE A 119 -9.89 -20.19 -7.16
CA PHE A 119 -10.98 -19.24 -7.10
C PHE A 119 -11.06 -18.38 -8.37
N SER A 120 -12.25 -18.30 -8.95
CA SER A 120 -12.51 -17.47 -10.11
C SER A 120 -12.38 -15.98 -9.79
N THR A 121 -12.17 -15.15 -10.81
CA THR A 121 -12.16 -13.69 -10.65
C THR A 121 -13.45 -13.16 -10.05
N THR A 122 -14.60 -13.73 -10.43
CA THR A 122 -15.91 -13.36 -9.86
C THR A 122 -15.98 -13.63 -8.35
N GLN A 123 -15.40 -14.75 -7.87
CA GLN A 123 -15.35 -15.03 -6.43
C GLN A 123 -14.42 -14.05 -5.71
N VAL A 124 -13.28 -13.68 -6.34
CA VAL A 124 -12.38 -12.68 -5.75
C VAL A 124 -13.00 -11.29 -5.73
N ASP A 125 -13.75 -10.91 -6.75
CA ASP A 125 -14.51 -9.66 -6.75
C ASP A 125 -15.56 -9.67 -5.63
N ALA A 126 -16.33 -10.78 -5.51
CA ALA A 126 -17.29 -10.96 -4.43
C ALA A 126 -16.63 -10.92 -3.02
N PHE A 127 -15.42 -11.47 -2.88
CA PHE A 127 -14.62 -11.35 -1.65
C PHE A 127 -14.33 -9.88 -1.31
N CYS A 128 -13.89 -9.09 -2.30
CA CYS A 128 -13.63 -7.67 -2.08
C CYS A 128 -14.92 -6.90 -1.73
N ASP A 129 -16.05 -7.23 -2.37
CA ASP A 129 -17.35 -6.61 -2.12
C ASP A 129 -17.95 -7.00 -0.75
N ALA A 130 -17.61 -8.18 -0.23
CA ALA A 130 -18.06 -8.65 1.09
C ALA A 130 -17.35 -7.98 2.27
N LEU A 131 -16.23 -7.30 2.03
CA LEU A 131 -15.52 -6.55 3.07
C LEU A 131 -16.37 -5.34 3.52
N ARG A 132 -16.45 -5.15 4.84
CA ARG A 132 -17.30 -4.13 5.47
C ARG A 132 -16.53 -2.90 5.89
N ILE A 133 -15.31 -3.09 6.38
CA ILE A 133 -14.40 -2.03 6.84
C ILE A 133 -13.56 -1.54 5.66
N PHE A 134 -12.90 -2.45 4.96
CA PHE A 134 -12.18 -2.09 3.74
C PHE A 134 -13.11 -1.53 2.67
N LYS A 135 -12.71 -0.43 2.05
CA LYS A 135 -13.46 0.17 0.93
C LYS A 135 -12.71 -0.04 -0.39
N ILE A 136 -13.43 -0.19 -1.48
CA ILE A 136 -12.83 -0.28 -2.82
C ILE A 136 -12.19 1.06 -3.17
N GLY A 137 -10.89 1.06 -3.46
CA GLY A 137 -10.20 2.31 -3.81
C GLY A 137 -8.74 2.15 -4.19
N TYR A 138 -8.30 2.94 -5.18
CA TYR A 138 -6.93 2.91 -5.71
C TYR A 138 -5.92 3.73 -4.90
N SER A 139 -6.35 4.49 -3.89
CA SER A 139 -5.47 5.28 -3.04
C SER A 139 -4.76 4.42 -1.98
N TRP A 140 -3.96 5.06 -1.14
CA TRP A 140 -3.31 4.48 0.04
C TRP A 140 -2.83 5.59 0.99
N ALA A 141 -2.40 5.22 2.17
CA ALA A 141 -1.87 6.11 3.21
C ALA A 141 -2.88 7.09 3.82
N GLY A 142 -4.16 6.94 3.53
CA GLY A 142 -5.24 7.64 4.21
C GLY A 142 -5.61 6.97 5.54
N PRO A 143 -6.57 7.56 6.27
CA PRO A 143 -7.03 7.03 7.55
C PRO A 143 -7.87 5.75 7.41
N MET A 144 -8.46 5.50 6.23
CA MET A 144 -9.32 4.35 5.96
C MET A 144 -8.56 3.25 5.23
N SER A 145 -8.86 2.01 5.59
CA SER A 145 -8.36 0.82 4.89
C SER A 145 -9.05 0.65 3.54
N LEU A 146 -8.23 0.33 2.51
CA LEU A 146 -8.70 0.17 1.13
C LEU A 146 -8.28 -1.17 0.57
N VAL A 147 -9.08 -1.68 -0.38
CA VAL A 147 -8.81 -2.91 -1.11
C VAL A 147 -9.02 -2.71 -2.62
N VAL A 148 -8.20 -3.39 -3.43
CA VAL A 148 -8.36 -3.42 -4.90
C VAL A 148 -7.92 -4.77 -5.44
N PRO A 149 -8.80 -5.51 -6.17
CA PRO A 149 -8.41 -6.68 -6.94
C PRO A 149 -7.74 -6.26 -8.27
N TYR A 150 -6.75 -7.03 -8.71
CA TYR A 150 -6.04 -6.82 -9.97
C TYR A 150 -6.00 -8.10 -10.80
N GLN A 151 -6.55 -8.04 -11.99
CA GLN A 151 -6.39 -9.09 -12.99
C GLN A 151 -5.04 -8.88 -13.70
N LYS A 152 -4.07 -9.76 -13.45
CA LYS A 152 -2.68 -9.64 -13.96
C LYS A 152 -2.61 -9.45 -15.47
N GLN A 153 -3.40 -10.19 -16.22
CA GLN A 153 -3.45 -10.15 -17.69
C GLN A 153 -3.85 -8.79 -18.25
N ASN A 154 -4.54 -7.98 -17.46
CA ASN A 154 -5.04 -6.68 -17.89
C ASN A 154 -4.06 -5.53 -17.61
N ILE A 155 -3.03 -5.77 -16.78
CA ILE A 155 -2.14 -4.71 -16.28
C ILE A 155 -0.66 -4.98 -16.52
N ARG A 156 -0.29 -6.18 -17.00
CA ARG A 156 1.11 -6.57 -17.19
C ARG A 156 1.35 -7.28 -18.51
N THR A 157 2.28 -6.74 -19.28
CA THR A 157 2.81 -7.36 -20.51
C THR A 157 4.12 -8.12 -20.25
N LEU A 158 4.85 -7.75 -19.17
CA LEU A 158 6.12 -8.39 -18.83
C LEU A 158 5.91 -9.61 -17.92
N PRO A 159 6.70 -10.67 -18.09
CA PRO A 159 6.67 -11.84 -17.23
C PRO A 159 6.89 -11.48 -15.75
N ALA A 160 6.17 -12.13 -14.85
CA ALA A 160 6.31 -11.97 -13.41
C ALA A 160 6.50 -13.34 -12.73
N PRO A 161 7.65 -14.02 -12.94
CA PRO A 161 7.89 -15.38 -12.48
C PRO A 161 7.89 -15.51 -10.95
N HIS A 162 8.05 -14.40 -10.24
CA HIS A 162 8.00 -14.34 -8.77
C HIS A 162 6.58 -14.34 -8.20
N LEU A 163 5.56 -14.20 -9.05
CA LEU A 163 4.15 -14.22 -8.63
C LEU A 163 3.55 -15.60 -8.89
N LYS A 164 2.93 -16.17 -7.86
CA LYS A 164 2.11 -17.37 -8.01
C LYS A 164 0.90 -17.14 -8.92
N LEU A 165 0.31 -18.23 -9.40
CA LEU A 165 -0.95 -18.17 -10.14
C LEU A 165 -2.07 -17.71 -9.21
N GLY A 166 -3.04 -16.97 -9.77
CA GLY A 166 -4.19 -16.44 -9.04
C GLY A 166 -4.39 -14.94 -9.25
N THR A 167 -5.35 -14.38 -8.54
CA THR A 167 -5.72 -12.97 -8.60
C THR A 167 -5.00 -12.19 -7.51
N VAL A 168 -4.35 -11.10 -7.88
CA VAL A 168 -3.70 -10.20 -6.90
C VAL A 168 -4.76 -9.30 -6.27
N VAL A 169 -4.81 -9.27 -4.94
CA VAL A 169 -5.60 -8.30 -4.18
C VAL A 169 -4.66 -7.44 -3.35
N ARG A 170 -4.72 -6.13 -3.53
CA ARG A 170 -3.93 -5.16 -2.78
C ARG A 170 -4.73 -4.62 -1.62
N PHE A 171 -4.14 -4.68 -0.43
CA PHE A 171 -4.64 -4.04 0.77
C PHE A 171 -3.82 -2.80 1.10
N CYS A 172 -4.51 -1.73 1.50
CA CYS A 172 -3.92 -0.56 2.11
C CYS A 172 -4.52 -0.40 3.49
N ILE A 173 -3.69 -0.35 4.52
CA ILE A 173 -4.12 -0.32 5.90
C ILE A 173 -4.22 1.14 6.38
N GLY A 174 -5.36 1.48 6.94
CA GLY A 174 -5.65 2.75 7.59
C GLY A 174 -5.24 2.75 9.07
N PHE A 175 -6.12 3.27 9.93
CA PHE A 175 -5.91 3.38 11.38
C PHE A 175 -6.93 2.57 12.19
N GLU A 176 -7.74 1.74 11.53
CA GLU A 176 -8.68 0.86 12.19
C GLU A 176 -7.96 -0.20 13.04
N ASP A 177 -8.64 -0.77 14.00
CA ASP A 177 -8.08 -1.82 14.85
C ASP A 177 -7.71 -3.06 14.03
N VAL A 178 -6.56 -3.65 14.32
CA VAL A 178 -6.04 -4.81 13.59
C VAL A 178 -6.95 -6.03 13.71
N ALA A 179 -7.52 -6.25 14.90
CA ALA A 179 -8.43 -7.38 15.12
C ALA A 179 -9.72 -7.22 14.32
N ASP A 180 -10.24 -6.00 14.21
CA ASP A 180 -11.43 -5.72 13.40
C ASP A 180 -11.15 -5.92 11.91
N LEU A 181 -9.98 -5.48 11.42
CA LEU A 181 -9.56 -5.69 10.04
C LEU A 181 -9.36 -7.19 9.72
N GLN A 182 -8.78 -7.95 10.63
CA GLN A 182 -8.63 -9.40 10.48
C GLN A 182 -9.98 -10.10 10.48
N ALA A 183 -10.88 -9.71 11.38
CA ALA A 183 -12.25 -10.24 11.43
C ALA A 183 -13.02 -9.93 10.15
N ASP A 184 -12.82 -8.73 9.57
CA ASP A 184 -13.46 -8.33 8.32
C ASP A 184 -12.97 -9.18 7.14
N ILE A 185 -11.65 -9.41 7.02
CA ILE A 185 -11.10 -10.30 6.00
C ILE A 185 -11.59 -11.73 6.22
N GLN A 186 -11.60 -12.22 7.46
CA GLN A 186 -12.01 -13.58 7.78
C GLN A 186 -13.48 -13.85 7.43
N GLN A 187 -14.39 -12.91 7.75
CA GLN A 187 -15.81 -13.06 7.43
C GLN A 187 -16.03 -13.04 5.91
N ALA A 188 -15.28 -12.20 5.16
CA ALA A 188 -15.36 -12.15 3.71
C ALA A 188 -14.84 -13.44 3.06
N ILE A 189 -13.74 -14.02 3.57
CA ILE A 189 -13.25 -15.35 3.14
C ILE A 189 -14.35 -16.40 3.31
N HIS A 190 -14.93 -16.49 4.49
CA HIS A 190 -15.98 -17.48 4.76
C HIS A 190 -17.24 -17.32 3.89
N ALA A 191 -17.54 -16.09 3.50
CA ALA A 191 -18.73 -15.81 2.68
C ALA A 191 -18.52 -16.14 1.19
N THR A 192 -17.28 -16.18 0.67
CA THR A 192 -17.05 -16.14 -0.78
C THR A 192 -15.95 -17.07 -1.32
N LEU A 193 -15.00 -17.47 -0.47
CA LEU A 193 -13.81 -18.25 -0.86
C LEU A 193 -13.73 -19.63 -0.15
N VAL A 194 -14.85 -20.14 0.37
CA VAL A 194 -14.94 -21.46 0.99
C VAL A 194 -15.83 -22.38 0.17
#